data_de125b18921f9f34a8c377fbe4077abe
#
_entry.id   de125b18921f9f34a8c377fbe4077abe
#
_cell.length_a   1.000
_cell.length_b   1.000
_cell.length_c   1.000
_cell.angle_alpha   90.00
_cell.angle_beta   90.00
_cell.angle_gamma   90.00
#
_symmetry.space_group_name_H-M   'P 1'
#
loop_
_entity.id
_entity.type
_entity.pdbx_description
1 polymer ?
#
loop_
_entity_poly.entity_id
_entity_poly.type
_entity_poly.pdbx_seq_one_letter_code
_entity_poly.pdbx_strand_id
1 'polypeptide(L)' 'VKTIQEIYARIENIQQFPYMGADLAKRVSFRTDYKYVICGNYVVLYKIGKAYVEIYRVVNRHQDITKIFSK' A
#
# COMPACT_ATOMS: atom_id res chain seq x y z
N VAL A 1 -8.03 -14.17 -12.57
CA VAL A 1 -7.96 -12.87 -13.23
C VAL A 1 -6.59 -12.26 -13.01
N LYS A 2 -6.04 -11.70 -14.07
CA LYS A 2 -4.68 -11.18 -14.09
C LYS A 2 -4.43 -10.15 -12.99
N THR A 3 -5.38 -9.23 -12.82
CA THR A 3 -5.22 -8.15 -11.83
C THR A 3 -5.05 -8.68 -10.42
N ILE A 4 -5.84 -9.68 -10.05
CA ILE A 4 -5.76 -10.27 -8.72
C ILE A 4 -4.42 -10.97 -8.54
N GLN A 5 -3.96 -11.68 -9.54
CA GLN A 5 -2.67 -12.36 -9.49
C GLN A 5 -1.52 -11.36 -9.36
N GLU A 6 -1.60 -10.23 -10.05
CA GLU A 6 -0.59 -9.20 -9.96
C GLU A 6 -0.56 -8.57 -8.56
N ILE A 7 -1.72 -8.36 -7.96
CA ILE A 7 -1.81 -7.81 -6.61
C ILE A 7 -1.19 -8.79 -5.61
N TYR A 8 -1.50 -10.08 -5.71
CA TYR A 8 -0.91 -11.09 -4.83
C TYR A 8 0.60 -11.17 -4.98
N ALA A 9 1.08 -11.11 -6.23
CA ALA A 9 2.52 -11.13 -6.47
C ALA A 9 3.20 -9.93 -5.84
N ARG A 10 2.56 -8.77 -5.91
CA ARG A 10 3.11 -7.56 -5.31
C ARG A 10 3.11 -7.65 -3.79
N ILE A 11 2.08 -8.24 -3.21
CA ILE A 11 2.02 -8.45 -1.76
C ILE A 11 3.14 -9.39 -1.31
N GLU A 12 3.41 -10.44 -2.07
CA GLU A 12 4.53 -11.34 -1.76
C GLU A 12 5.86 -10.59 -1.81
N ASN A 13 6.03 -9.71 -2.80
CA ASN A 13 7.25 -8.90 -2.89
C ASN A 13 7.39 -7.99 -1.68
N ILE A 14 6.30 -7.41 -1.22
CA ILE A 14 6.30 -6.55 -0.03
C ILE A 14 6.71 -7.35 1.20
N GLN A 15 6.27 -8.59 1.32
CA GLN A 15 6.63 -9.44 2.44
C GLN A 15 8.12 -9.76 2.47
N GLN A 16 8.73 -9.92 1.29
CA GLN A 16 10.17 -10.18 1.19
C GLN A 16 10.99 -8.92 1.34
N PHE A 17 10.50 -7.80 0.81
CA PHE A 17 11.20 -6.53 0.81
C PHE A 17 10.28 -5.43 1.31
N PRO A 18 10.04 -5.36 2.64
CA PRO A 18 9.03 -4.43 3.18
C PRO A 18 9.31 -2.96 2.89
N TYR A 19 10.57 -2.61 2.65
CA TYR A 19 10.95 -1.22 2.41
C TYR A 19 10.91 -0.83 0.94
N MET A 20 10.43 -1.71 0.07
CA MET A 20 10.35 -1.41 -1.36
C MET A 20 9.32 -0.34 -1.70
N GLY A 21 8.31 -0.18 -0.86
CA GLY A 21 7.26 0.80 -1.10
C GLY A 21 7.67 2.21 -0.76
N ALA A 22 6.92 3.18 -1.28
CA ALA A 22 7.16 4.59 -0.99
C ALA A 22 6.42 5.00 0.28
N ASP A 23 6.93 6.03 0.94
CA ASP A 23 6.32 6.53 2.17
C ASP A 23 5.04 7.30 1.83
N LEU A 24 3.93 6.88 2.44
CA LEU A 24 2.67 7.56 2.24
C LEU A 24 2.70 8.98 2.81
N ALA A 25 3.49 9.21 3.85
CA ALA A 25 3.61 10.52 4.47
C ALA A 25 4.05 11.60 3.48
N LYS A 26 4.72 11.23 2.40
CA LYS A 26 5.15 12.18 1.37
C LYS A 26 4.03 12.57 0.43
N ARG A 27 2.91 11.85 0.44
CA ARG A 27 1.78 12.12 -0.45
C ARG A 27 0.58 12.71 0.26
N VAL A 28 0.56 12.67 1.57
CA VAL A 28 -0.54 13.19 2.38
C VAL A 28 -0.01 14.26 3.32
N SER A 29 -0.91 15.05 3.90
CA SER A 29 -0.54 16.17 4.74
C SER A 29 -0.45 15.81 6.22
N PHE A 30 -0.64 14.54 6.56
CA PHE A 30 -0.58 14.09 7.96
C PHE A 30 0.52 13.05 8.14
N ARG A 31 0.94 12.83 9.38
CA ARG A 31 1.95 11.82 9.69
C ARG A 31 1.36 10.43 9.59
N THR A 32 2.13 9.52 9.01
CA THR A 32 1.72 8.13 8.92
C THR A 32 2.94 7.25 8.71
N ASP A 33 2.87 6.04 9.25
CA ASP A 33 3.89 5.01 9.05
C ASP A 33 3.56 4.12 7.86
N TYR A 34 2.44 4.37 7.20
CA TYR A 34 2.04 3.55 6.07
C TYR A 34 2.92 3.79 4.86
N LYS A 35 3.05 2.74 4.07
CA LYS A 35 3.73 2.78 2.79
C LYS A 35 2.75 2.35 1.71
N TYR A 36 3.10 2.61 0.47
CA TYR A 36 2.25 2.21 -0.65
C TYR A 36 3.08 1.68 -1.80
N VAL A 37 2.46 0.79 -2.58
CA VAL A 37 3.04 0.25 -3.81
C VAL A 37 1.97 0.32 -4.89
N ILE A 38 2.35 0.83 -6.07
CA ILE A 38 1.43 0.91 -7.19
C ILE A 38 1.50 -0.40 -7.97
N CYS A 39 0.33 -0.98 -8.23
CA CYS A 39 0.22 -2.20 -9.00
C CYS A 39 -0.86 -1.99 -10.07
N GLY A 40 -0.47 -1.64 -11.29
CA GLY A 40 -1.41 -1.33 -12.35
C GLY A 40 -2.31 -0.16 -11.98
N ASN A 41 -3.61 -0.39 -11.95
CA ASN A 41 -4.58 0.62 -11.58
C ASN A 41 -4.90 0.63 -10.09
N TYR A 42 -4.13 -0.11 -9.29
CA TYR A 42 -4.40 -0.25 -7.85
C TYR A 42 -3.20 0.19 -7.05
N VAL A 43 -3.47 0.56 -5.81
CA VAL A 43 -2.44 0.92 -4.85
C VAL A 43 -2.64 0.05 -3.62
N VAL A 44 -1.56 -0.61 -3.20
CA VAL A 44 -1.57 -1.43 -1.99
C VAL A 44 -1.04 -0.57 -0.85
N LEU A 45 -1.87 -0.36 0.17
CA LEU A 45 -1.49 0.39 1.37
C LEU A 45 -1.13 -0.59 2.45
N TYR A 46 0.06 -0.42 3.04
CA TYR A 46 0.55 -1.35 4.05
C TYR A 46 1.45 -0.63 5.05
N LYS A 47 1.73 -1.31 6.14
CA LYS A 47 2.74 -0.85 7.08
C LYS A 47 3.55 -2.03 7.58
N ILE A 48 4.74 -1.73 8.08
CA ILE A 48 5.64 -2.76 8.60
C ILE A 48 5.33 -2.98 10.07
N GLY A 49 4.83 -4.19 10.38
CA GLY A 49 4.57 -4.57 11.75
C GLY A 49 5.79 -5.15 12.43
N LYS A 50 5.64 -5.59 13.67
CA LYS A 50 6.75 -6.13 14.44
C LYS A 50 7.22 -7.49 13.93
N ALA A 51 6.27 -8.32 13.54
CA ALA A 51 6.58 -9.68 13.09
C ALA A 51 6.35 -9.89 11.59
N TYR A 52 5.49 -9.08 10.99
CA TYR A 52 5.14 -9.23 9.58
C TYR A 52 4.56 -7.93 9.05
N VAL A 53 4.44 -7.88 7.72
CA VAL A 53 3.83 -6.74 7.03
C VAL A 53 2.31 -6.82 7.18
N GLU A 54 1.70 -5.69 7.49
CA GLU A 54 0.25 -5.61 7.63
C GLU A 54 -0.33 -4.86 6.43
N ILE A 55 -1.12 -5.57 5.64
CA ILE A 55 -1.81 -4.95 4.50
C ILE A 55 -3.05 -4.25 5.03
N TYR A 56 -3.11 -2.93 4.82
CA TYR A 56 -4.25 -2.15 5.27
C TYR A 56 -5.41 -2.26 4.30
N ARG A 57 -5.18 -1.88 3.05
CA ARG A 57 -6.21 -2.02 2.03
C ARG A 57 -5.61 -1.86 0.64
N VAL A 58 -6.35 -2.33 -0.34
CA VAL A 58 -6.02 -2.15 -1.75
C VAL A 58 -7.09 -1.22 -2.34
N VAL A 59 -6.66 -0.12 -2.93
CA VAL A 59 -7.58 0.89 -3.47
C VAL A 59 -7.23 1.18 -4.93
N ASN A 60 -8.19 1.78 -5.63
CA ASN A 60 -7.96 2.23 -6.99
C ASN A 60 -7.01 3.43 -6.96
N ARG A 61 -6.03 3.49 -7.88
CA ARG A 61 -5.03 4.55 -7.88
C ARG A 61 -5.61 5.94 -8.12
N HIS A 62 -6.82 6.02 -8.68
CA HIS A 62 -7.49 7.30 -8.91
C HIS A 62 -8.33 7.73 -7.72
N GLN A 63 -8.45 6.90 -6.70
CA GLN A 63 -9.17 7.24 -5.49
C GLN A 63 -8.35 8.20 -4.65
N ASP A 64 -9.04 9.14 -4.00
CA ASP A 64 -8.37 10.09 -3.11
C ASP A 64 -7.95 9.36 -1.83
N ILE A 65 -6.65 9.12 -1.70
CA ILE A 65 -6.11 8.37 -0.56
C ILE A 65 -6.34 9.12 0.75
N THR A 66 -6.30 10.46 0.72
CA THR A 66 -6.51 11.23 1.95
C THR A 66 -7.89 11.00 2.54
N LYS A 67 -8.90 10.76 1.72
CA LYS A 67 -10.26 10.50 2.20
C LYS A 67 -10.38 9.15 2.90
N ILE A 68 -9.50 8.20 2.59
CA ILE A 68 -9.54 6.89 3.22
C ILE A 68 -9.17 6.99 4.69
N PHE A 69 -8.25 7.88 5.02
CA PHE A 69 -7.77 8.08 6.39
C PHE A 69 -8.50 9.20 7.11
N SER A 70 -9.31 9.96 6.40
CA SER A 70 -10.08 11.05 6.95
C SER A 70 -11.36 10.52 7.58
N LYS A 71 -11.76 11.09 8.70
CA LYS A 71 -13.00 10.72 9.34
C LYS A 71 -13.93 11.91 9.47
#